data_85b50a1188a37c63d67e013709fbc764
#
_entry.id   85b50a1188a37c63d67e013709fbc764
#
_cell.length_a   1.000
_cell.length_b   1.000
_cell.length_c   1.000
_cell.angle_alpha   90.00
_cell.angle_beta   90.00
_cell.angle_gamma   90.00
#
_symmetry.space_group_name_H-M   'P 1'
#
loop_
_entity.id
_entity.type
_entity.pdbx_description
1 polymer ?
#
loop_
_entity_poly.entity_id
_entity_poly.type
_entity_poly.pdbx_seq_one_letter_code
_entity_poly.pdbx_strand_id
1 'polypeptide(L)'
;RYEMDRKGTDTYEFLRAGARQTAIFAAEQFSLNFRETASDARLLNFFSECGVVVIEGLKNSPYPKIEMTGSGGESVCDPKTLICIAAERDPRQINQIPVFDRDDIRGIFSCVKKYFRLGEK
;
A
#
# COMPACT_ATOMS: atom_id res chain seq x y z
N ARG A 1 -10.24 -11.05 9.52
CA ARG A 1 -10.45 -11.78 8.25
C ARG A 1 -11.14 -10.84 7.29
N TYR A 2 -10.51 -10.52 6.20
CA TYR A 2 -11.08 -9.66 5.16
C TYR A 2 -11.94 -10.53 4.23
N GLU A 3 -13.21 -10.17 4.07
CA GLU A 3 -14.11 -10.79 3.08
C GLU A 3 -14.09 -9.90 1.84
N MET A 4 -13.45 -10.41 0.79
CA MET A 4 -13.29 -9.68 -0.47
C MET A 4 -14.53 -9.71 -1.34
N ASP A 5 -15.50 -10.58 -1.05
CA ASP A 5 -16.68 -10.74 -1.87
C ASP A 5 -17.96 -10.72 -1.03
N ARG A 6 -19.02 -10.18 -1.60
CA ARG A 6 -20.29 -10.02 -0.91
C ARG A 6 -21.10 -11.32 -0.98
N LYS A 7 -21.57 -11.78 0.18
CA LYS A 7 -22.45 -12.95 0.27
C LYS A 7 -23.66 -12.80 -0.67
N GLY A 8 -23.90 -13.83 -1.51
CA GLY A 8 -24.99 -13.85 -2.47
C GLY A 8 -24.66 -13.36 -3.88
N THR A 9 -23.39 -12.99 -4.16
CA THR A 9 -22.90 -12.78 -5.52
C THR A 9 -22.46 -14.09 -6.17
N ASP A 10 -22.47 -14.17 -7.50
CA ASP A 10 -22.05 -15.36 -8.24
C ASP A 10 -20.60 -15.74 -7.92
N THR A 11 -19.69 -14.77 -7.83
CA THR A 11 -18.28 -15.00 -7.47
C THR A 11 -18.13 -15.55 -6.07
N TYR A 12 -18.92 -15.10 -5.11
CA TYR A 12 -18.97 -15.66 -3.77
C TYR A 12 -19.41 -17.13 -3.78
N GLU A 13 -20.47 -17.47 -4.56
CA GLU A 13 -20.95 -18.84 -4.65
C GLU A 13 -19.95 -19.74 -5.37
N PHE A 14 -19.24 -19.27 -6.40
CA PHE A 14 -18.16 -20.02 -7.04
C PHE A 14 -17.02 -20.33 -6.07
N LEU A 15 -16.61 -19.36 -5.26
CA LEU A 15 -15.57 -19.58 -4.23
C LEU A 15 -16.03 -20.56 -3.15
N ARG A 16 -17.31 -20.53 -2.77
CA ARG A 16 -17.89 -21.53 -1.85
C ARG A 16 -17.94 -22.92 -2.44
N ALA A 17 -18.22 -23.05 -3.72
CA ALA A 17 -18.22 -24.31 -4.45
C ALA A 17 -16.80 -24.88 -4.67
N GLY A 18 -15.76 -24.17 -4.28
CA GLY A 18 -14.37 -24.64 -4.34
C GLY A 18 -13.54 -24.04 -5.48
N ALA A 19 -14.02 -23.05 -6.19
CA ALA A 19 -13.18 -22.34 -7.16
C ALA A 19 -11.97 -21.72 -6.46
N ARG A 20 -10.79 -21.86 -7.05
CA ARG A 20 -9.55 -21.27 -6.55
C ARG A 20 -9.38 -19.82 -7.02
N GLN A 21 -10.01 -19.47 -8.12
CA GLN A 21 -9.92 -18.16 -8.75
C GLN A 21 -11.27 -17.79 -9.34
N THR A 22 -11.62 -16.52 -9.27
CA THR A 22 -12.79 -15.94 -9.94
C THR A 22 -12.40 -14.67 -10.67
N ALA A 23 -13.11 -14.34 -11.74
CA ALA A 23 -12.92 -13.12 -12.49
C ALA A 23 -14.25 -12.43 -12.75
N ILE A 24 -14.26 -11.11 -12.69
CA ILE A 24 -15.39 -10.27 -13.11
C ILE A 24 -14.87 -9.35 -14.21
N PHE A 25 -15.59 -9.31 -15.32
CA PHE A 25 -15.28 -8.47 -16.46
C PHE A 25 -16.37 -7.43 -16.65
N ALA A 26 -15.96 -6.19 -16.89
CA ALA A 26 -16.81 -5.10 -17.35
C ALA A 26 -16.17 -4.44 -18.58
N ALA A 27 -16.88 -3.50 -19.23
CA ALA A 27 -16.42 -2.91 -20.48
C ALA A 27 -15.03 -2.23 -20.35
N GLU A 28 -14.75 -1.61 -19.21
CA GLU A 28 -13.53 -0.80 -18.99
C GLU A 28 -12.68 -1.27 -17.81
N GLN A 29 -13.09 -2.34 -17.13
CA GLN A 29 -12.37 -2.86 -15.96
C GLN A 29 -12.61 -4.35 -15.78
N PHE A 30 -11.67 -5.00 -15.10
CA PHE A 30 -11.85 -6.36 -14.63
C PHE A 30 -11.26 -6.53 -13.23
N SER A 31 -11.75 -7.54 -12.52
CA SER A 31 -11.22 -7.93 -11.21
C SER A 31 -10.90 -9.42 -11.19
N LEU A 32 -9.79 -9.76 -10.55
CA LEU A 32 -9.38 -11.14 -10.32
C LEU A 32 -9.30 -11.40 -8.82
N ASN A 33 -9.91 -12.47 -8.36
CA ASN A 33 -9.83 -12.93 -6.98
C ASN A 33 -9.13 -14.30 -6.92
N PHE A 34 -8.12 -14.41 -6.07
CA PHE A 34 -7.36 -15.64 -5.85
C PHE A 34 -7.57 -16.10 -4.42
N ARG A 35 -7.98 -17.36 -4.24
CA ARG A 35 -8.10 -17.99 -2.93
C ARG A 35 -6.84 -18.78 -2.62
N GLU A 36 -5.76 -18.08 -2.39
CA GLU A 36 -4.45 -18.66 -2.08
C GLU A 36 -3.60 -17.70 -1.26
N THR A 37 -2.57 -18.22 -0.61
CA THR A 37 -1.53 -17.40 -0.01
C THR A 37 -0.56 -16.96 -1.09
N ALA A 38 -0.39 -15.65 -1.26
CA ALA A 38 0.59 -15.10 -2.20
C ALA A 38 1.81 -14.56 -1.43
N SER A 39 3.00 -14.76 -1.99
CA SER A 39 4.18 -14.04 -1.56
C SER A 39 4.18 -12.62 -2.12
N ASP A 40 4.90 -11.69 -1.44
CA ASP A 40 5.05 -10.32 -1.93
C ASP A 40 5.59 -10.29 -3.37
N ALA A 41 6.57 -11.12 -3.69
CA ALA A 41 7.14 -11.22 -5.03
C ALA A 41 6.09 -11.60 -6.09
N ARG A 42 5.18 -12.52 -5.76
CA ARG A 42 4.10 -12.90 -6.67
C ARG A 42 3.09 -11.75 -6.86
N LEU A 43 2.75 -11.04 -5.78
CA LEU A 43 1.86 -9.87 -5.86
C LEU A 43 2.49 -8.77 -6.72
N LEU A 44 3.78 -8.47 -6.51
CA LEU A 44 4.48 -7.44 -7.27
C LEU A 44 4.61 -7.77 -8.76
N ASN A 45 4.68 -9.04 -9.14
CA ASN A 45 4.70 -9.45 -10.55
C ASN A 45 3.46 -9.01 -11.34
N PHE A 46 2.30 -8.87 -10.69
CA PHE A 46 1.09 -8.32 -11.36
C PHE A 46 1.25 -6.85 -11.75
N PHE A 47 2.20 -6.15 -11.15
CA PHE A 47 2.47 -4.73 -11.35
C PHE A 47 3.82 -4.46 -12.03
N SER A 48 4.39 -5.47 -12.72
CA SER A 48 5.73 -5.38 -13.33
C SER A 48 5.86 -4.26 -14.37
N GLU A 49 4.76 -3.87 -15.01
CA GLU A 49 4.72 -2.77 -15.99
C GLU A 49 4.44 -1.39 -15.35
N CYS A 50 4.18 -1.35 -14.04
CA CYS A 50 3.92 -0.10 -13.35
C CYS A 50 5.23 0.59 -12.96
N GLY A 51 5.34 1.90 -13.23
CA GLY A 51 6.50 2.70 -12.81
C GLY A 51 6.56 2.89 -11.29
N VAL A 52 5.42 2.86 -10.61
CA VAL A 52 5.29 2.97 -9.14
C VAL A 52 4.18 2.04 -8.67
N VAL A 53 4.43 1.34 -7.58
CA VAL A 53 3.43 0.51 -6.89
C VAL A 53 3.28 1.02 -5.48
N VAL A 54 2.05 1.34 -5.08
CA VAL A 54 1.71 1.75 -3.72
C VAL A 54 1.00 0.61 -3.01
N ILE A 55 1.49 0.24 -1.84
CA ILE A 55 0.94 -0.87 -1.05
C ILE A 55 0.47 -0.31 0.28
N GLU A 56 -0.78 -0.56 0.64
CA GLU A 56 -1.30 -0.26 1.96
C GLU A 56 -1.01 -1.41 2.93
N GLY A 57 -0.60 -1.06 4.15
CA GLY A 57 -0.22 -2.03 5.19
C GLY A 57 1.24 -2.47 5.09
N LEU A 58 1.52 -3.74 5.32
CA LEU A 58 2.86 -4.34 5.28
C LEU A 58 3.92 -3.61 6.13
N LYS A 59 3.54 -3.13 7.33
CA LYS A 59 4.41 -2.34 8.22
C LYS A 59 5.77 -3.00 8.54
N ASN A 60 5.81 -4.33 8.54
CA ASN A 60 7.02 -5.10 8.84
C ASN A 60 7.82 -5.53 7.59
N SER A 61 7.42 -5.09 6.40
CA SER A 61 8.14 -5.41 5.16
C SER A 61 9.44 -4.60 5.04
N PRO A 62 10.40 -5.01 4.20
CA PRO A 62 11.62 -4.24 3.95
C PRO A 62 11.43 -3.07 2.97
N TYR A 63 10.22 -2.88 2.43
CA TYR A 63 9.97 -1.84 1.44
C TYR A 63 10.00 -0.44 2.04
N PRO A 64 10.40 0.58 1.26
CA PRO A 64 10.32 1.98 1.68
C PRO A 64 8.89 2.38 2.06
N LYS A 65 8.74 3.17 3.13
CA LYS A 65 7.44 3.48 3.72
C LYS A 65 7.24 4.96 3.99
N ILE A 66 5.99 5.36 3.86
CA ILE A 66 5.44 6.56 4.50
C ILE A 66 4.64 6.06 5.70
N GLU A 67 5.02 6.42 6.90
CA GLU A 67 4.26 6.05 8.09
C GLU A 67 3.23 7.12 8.43
N MET A 68 1.98 6.69 8.60
CA MET A 68 0.91 7.56 9.07
C MET A 68 0.78 7.42 10.58
N THR A 69 1.00 8.51 11.32
CA THR A 69 0.83 8.50 12.78
C THR A 69 -0.35 9.40 13.19
N GLY A 70 -1.13 8.96 14.17
CA GLY A 70 -2.11 9.81 14.83
C GLY A 70 -1.48 10.79 15.81
N SER A 71 -2.31 11.61 16.46
CA SER A 71 -1.89 12.59 17.45
C SER A 71 -1.18 11.93 18.63
N GLY A 72 0.13 12.12 18.74
CA GLY A 72 0.98 11.57 19.80
C GLY A 72 1.38 10.11 19.61
N GLY A 73 1.14 9.52 18.42
CA GLY A 73 1.55 8.16 18.10
C GLY A 73 3.08 8.03 17.93
N GLU A 74 3.65 7.01 18.58
CA GLU A 74 5.03 6.64 18.33
C GLU A 74 5.15 5.92 16.98
N SER A 75 6.29 6.13 16.30
CA SER A 75 6.64 5.39 15.09
C SER A 75 6.79 3.90 15.42
N VAL A 76 6.14 3.04 14.63
CA VAL A 76 6.16 1.58 14.81
C VAL A 76 6.89 0.85 13.68
N CYS A 77 7.25 1.57 12.61
CA CYS A 77 8.01 1.00 11.49
C CYS A 77 9.52 1.05 11.79
N ASP A 78 10.29 0.17 11.16
CA ASP A 78 11.74 0.24 11.19
C ASP A 78 12.20 1.58 10.56
N PRO A 79 12.92 2.44 11.31
CA PRO A 79 13.40 3.73 10.81
C PRO A 79 14.20 3.64 9.51
N LYS A 80 14.88 2.53 9.25
CA LYS A 80 15.67 2.30 8.04
C LYS A 80 14.80 2.19 6.78
N THR A 81 13.52 1.90 6.94
CA THR A 81 12.58 1.78 5.82
C THR A 81 11.74 3.05 5.62
N LEU A 82 11.85 4.04 6.52
CA LEU A 82 11.03 5.24 6.46
C LEU A 82 11.60 6.27 5.47
N ILE A 83 10.77 6.65 4.50
CA ILE A 83 11.00 7.81 3.62
C ILE A 83 10.63 9.09 4.37
N CYS A 84 9.45 9.10 4.99
CA CYS A 84 8.94 10.17 5.81
C CYS A 84 7.83 9.67 6.74
N ILE A 85 7.44 10.53 7.67
CA ILE A 85 6.29 10.33 8.56
C ILE A 85 5.27 11.41 8.24
N ALA A 86 3.99 11.03 8.14
CA ALA A 86 2.87 11.93 8.03
C ALA A 86 2.08 11.90 9.35
N ALA A 87 2.08 13.01 10.10
CA ALA A 87 1.49 13.12 11.44
C ALA A 87 0.30 14.07 11.48
N GLU A 88 -0.63 13.88 12.42
CA GLU A 88 -1.79 14.76 12.57
C GLU A 88 -1.46 16.14 13.13
N ARG A 89 -0.40 16.26 13.93
CA ARG A 89 0.01 17.52 14.58
C ARG A 89 1.49 17.50 14.93
N ASP A 90 2.10 18.68 14.87
CA ASP A 90 3.45 19.01 15.32
C ASP A 90 4.55 18.13 14.71
N PRO A 91 5.06 18.54 13.53
CA PRO A 91 6.12 17.80 12.83
C PRO A 91 7.45 17.93 13.58
N ARG A 92 7.68 17.11 14.58
CA ARG A 92 8.99 16.96 15.19
C ARG A 92 9.83 16.04 14.33
N GLN A 93 11.05 16.44 14.02
CA GLN A 93 11.98 15.51 13.40
C GLN A 93 12.23 14.31 14.33
N ILE A 94 11.93 13.11 13.83
CA ILE A 94 12.23 11.88 14.53
C ILE A 94 13.44 11.25 13.86
N ASN A 95 14.58 11.23 14.54
CA ASN A 95 15.81 10.56 14.06
C ASN A 95 16.24 10.95 12.62
N GLN A 96 16.18 12.24 12.26
CA GLN A 96 16.51 12.76 10.93
C GLN A 96 15.53 12.35 9.80
N ILE A 97 14.43 11.67 10.13
CA ILE A 97 13.40 11.34 9.18
C ILE A 97 12.49 12.57 9.01
N PRO A 98 12.20 13.00 7.77
CA PRO A 98 11.29 14.10 7.53
C PRO A 98 9.90 13.82 8.08
N VAL A 99 9.32 14.79 8.79
CA VAL A 99 7.95 14.69 9.29
C VAL A 99 7.12 15.79 8.62
N PHE A 100 5.97 15.43 8.09
CA PHE A 100 5.03 16.32 7.44
C PHE A 100 3.68 16.29 8.16
N ASP A 101 2.91 17.36 8.07
CA ASP A 101 1.48 17.29 8.34
C ASP A 101 0.83 16.25 7.40
N ARG A 102 -0.11 15.45 7.90
CA ARG A 102 -0.78 14.41 7.10
C ARG A 102 -1.50 14.97 5.87
N ASP A 103 -1.90 16.24 5.91
CA ASP A 103 -2.60 16.92 4.83
C ASP A 103 -1.64 17.68 3.90
N ASP A 104 -0.33 17.72 4.20
CA ASP A 104 0.69 18.27 3.31
C ASP A 104 1.06 17.27 2.19
N ILE A 105 0.11 17.03 1.32
CA ILE A 105 0.27 16.11 0.19
C ILE A 105 1.44 16.51 -0.72
N ARG A 106 1.68 17.82 -0.88
CA ARG A 106 2.76 18.32 -1.75
C ARG A 106 4.13 18.06 -1.16
N GLY A 107 4.31 18.29 0.13
CA GLY A 107 5.56 18.01 0.84
C GLY A 107 5.87 16.53 0.85
N ILE A 108 4.90 15.69 1.20
CA ILE A 108 5.02 14.23 1.18
C ILE A 108 5.40 13.73 -0.22
N PHE A 109 4.67 14.17 -1.26
CA PHE A 109 4.94 13.77 -2.65
C PHE A 109 6.33 14.20 -3.12
N SER A 110 6.76 15.41 -2.79
CA SER A 110 8.10 15.89 -3.13
C SER A 110 9.20 15.07 -2.46
N CYS A 111 8.98 14.66 -1.21
CA CYS A 111 9.89 13.77 -0.49
C CYS A 111 10.01 12.39 -1.16
N VAL A 112 8.88 11.80 -1.53
CA VAL A 112 8.82 10.52 -2.26
C VAL A 112 9.52 10.62 -3.62
N LYS A 113 9.22 11.67 -4.40
CA LYS A 113 9.89 11.92 -5.69
C LYS A 113 11.40 11.97 -5.55
N LYS A 114 11.91 12.72 -4.56
CA LYS A 114 13.34 12.83 -4.28
C LYS A 114 13.95 11.48 -3.90
N TYR A 115 13.28 10.72 -3.05
CA TYR A 115 13.76 9.41 -2.61
C TYR A 115 13.95 8.44 -3.77
N PHE A 116 12.96 8.34 -4.66
CA PHE A 116 12.98 7.44 -5.81
C PHE A 116 13.58 8.06 -7.08
N ARG A 117 14.02 9.32 -7.05
CA ARG A 117 14.50 10.08 -8.22
C ARG A 117 13.51 10.07 -9.39
N LEU A 118 12.22 10.18 -9.08
CA LEU A 118 11.18 10.15 -10.10
C LEU A 118 11.23 11.43 -10.95
N GLY A 119 11.35 11.25 -12.28
CA GLY A 119 11.40 12.36 -13.23
C GLY A 119 12.80 12.93 -13.48
N GLU A 120 13.85 12.35 -12.90
CA GLU A 120 15.24 12.60 -13.32
C GLU A 120 15.53 11.67 -14.49
N LYS A 121 15.67 12.24 -15.70
CA LYS A 121 16.20 11.59 -16.90
C LYS A 121 17.62 12.04 -17.15
#